data_22acd2434474247a10b6ae79e9d12fa1
#
_entry.id   22acd2434474247a10b6ae79e9d12fa1
#
_cell.length_a   1.000
_cell.length_b   1.000
_cell.length_c   1.000
_cell.angle_alpha   90.00
_cell.angle_beta   90.00
_cell.angle_gamma   90.00
#
_symmetry.space_group_name_H-M   'P 1'
#
loop_
_entity.id
_entity.type
_entity.pdbx_description
1 polymer ?
#
loop_
_entity_poly.entity_id
_entity_poly.type
_entity_poly.pdbx_seq_one_letter_code
_entity_poly.pdbx_strand_id
1 'polypeptide(L)'
;MRLLVIAARDEFRLLVRKHVEIQWPDAAIVEHALGQEPALDEHFAAAGFDAVIIVSAPPTDAAIDLAAAQAGKPEFAPILLVLLEDTPEFPLPETAGVTRLYGRKIDRNRLLKMIVTASNEHRKALALLRANPEYENRYRFGTVIIRGHRCIRQVGSGGMCKIYLAESERAGTLVVLKVFSQVPDVSERFVSFDRFLQEYEIVAGLNHKNIVRIYDLGVADDHAYIAMEHFPAGDLRQRMLKEALAPLTALMFLRQIASALDAIHSVGVLHRDLKPANVMLRPDDTVSLIDFGLAKANEDDISLTGTREIFGTPYYMSPEQGHAEIIDARSDLYSLGVVFYEMLVGRKPYNGATAMEVIYKHKRAELPEIAPQFASYEGLLRTLLAKAPGDRYQSAGELLAAISALKIPA
;
A
#
# COMPACT_ATOMS: atom_id res chain seq x y z
N MET A 1 -25.97 -10.09 -0.64
CA MET A 1 -25.56 -10.11 0.78
C MET A 1 -24.19 -10.72 0.88
N ARG A 2 -23.30 -10.14 1.64
CA ARG A 2 -21.92 -10.64 1.83
C ARG A 2 -21.67 -10.88 3.32
N LEU A 3 -21.24 -12.10 3.68
CA LEU A 3 -21.04 -12.52 5.05
C LEU A 3 -19.61 -13.03 5.25
N LEU A 4 -19.02 -12.72 6.39
CA LEU A 4 -17.78 -13.32 6.87
C LEU A 4 -18.12 -14.32 7.97
N VAL A 5 -17.68 -15.57 7.82
CA VAL A 5 -17.88 -16.62 8.82
C VAL A 5 -16.55 -17.06 9.39
N ILE A 6 -16.37 -16.86 10.68
CA ILE A 6 -15.15 -17.19 11.42
C ILE A 6 -15.47 -18.29 12.43
N ALA A 7 -14.78 -19.42 12.35
CA ALA A 7 -14.88 -20.48 13.33
C ALA A 7 -13.60 -21.31 13.37
N ALA A 8 -13.27 -21.86 14.55
CA ALA A 8 -12.12 -22.73 14.72
C ALA A 8 -12.30 -24.09 14.02
N ARG A 9 -13.55 -24.58 13.89
CA ARG A 9 -13.88 -25.87 13.29
C ARG A 9 -14.59 -25.71 11.96
N ASP A 10 -14.18 -26.49 10.96
CA ASP A 10 -14.76 -26.50 9.61
C ASP A 10 -16.26 -26.84 9.62
N GLU A 11 -16.66 -27.75 10.50
CA GLU A 11 -18.07 -28.16 10.60
C GLU A 11 -19.03 -26.98 10.88
N PHE A 12 -18.59 -26.00 11.67
CA PHE A 12 -19.41 -24.82 11.95
C PHE A 12 -19.44 -23.84 10.80
N ARG A 13 -18.33 -23.65 10.09
CA ARG A 13 -18.29 -22.83 8.88
C ARG A 13 -19.24 -23.41 7.81
N LEU A 14 -19.14 -24.72 7.59
CA LEU A 14 -19.99 -25.44 6.65
C LEU A 14 -21.47 -25.38 7.03
N LEU A 15 -21.78 -25.50 8.33
CA LEU A 15 -23.15 -25.46 8.83
C LEU A 15 -23.77 -24.07 8.65
N VAL A 16 -23.04 -22.99 8.99
CA VAL A 16 -23.50 -21.62 8.78
C VAL A 16 -23.69 -21.35 7.28
N ARG A 17 -22.72 -21.73 6.45
CA ARG A 17 -22.82 -21.64 5.00
C ARG A 17 -24.10 -22.28 4.49
N LYS A 18 -24.34 -23.54 4.84
CA LYS A 18 -25.55 -24.27 4.41
C LYS A 18 -26.85 -23.58 4.82
N HIS A 19 -26.90 -23.02 6.04
CA HIS A 19 -28.10 -22.30 6.48
C HIS A 19 -28.32 -21.00 5.72
N VAL A 20 -27.25 -20.30 5.39
CA VAL A 20 -27.28 -19.03 4.64
C VAL A 20 -27.65 -19.28 3.16
N GLU A 21 -27.00 -20.23 2.50
CA GLU A 21 -27.23 -20.54 1.08
C GLU A 21 -28.67 -21.02 0.80
N ILE A 22 -29.26 -21.75 1.74
CA ILE A 22 -30.69 -22.14 1.61
C ILE A 22 -31.61 -20.92 1.61
N GLN A 23 -31.28 -19.86 2.34
CA GLN A 23 -32.11 -18.66 2.44
C GLN A 23 -31.76 -17.62 1.36
N TRP A 24 -30.48 -17.50 1.03
CA TRP A 24 -29.94 -16.55 0.05
C TRP A 24 -28.93 -17.27 -0.85
N PRO A 25 -29.39 -17.90 -1.93
CA PRO A 25 -28.52 -18.64 -2.86
C PRO A 25 -27.37 -17.81 -3.45
N ASP A 26 -27.60 -16.50 -3.61
CA ASP A 26 -26.62 -15.55 -4.18
C ASP A 26 -25.78 -14.85 -3.10
N ALA A 27 -25.79 -15.33 -1.86
CA ALA A 27 -24.97 -14.73 -0.81
C ALA A 27 -23.49 -15.08 -1.02
N ALA A 28 -22.63 -14.06 -1.03
CA ALA A 28 -21.19 -14.25 -1.01
C ALA A 28 -20.75 -14.55 0.44
N ILE A 29 -20.22 -15.73 0.69
CA ILE A 29 -19.76 -16.17 2.01
C ILE A 29 -18.25 -16.33 1.97
N VAL A 30 -17.54 -15.56 2.79
CA VAL A 30 -16.10 -15.70 3.02
C VAL A 30 -15.90 -16.44 4.35
N GLU A 31 -15.09 -17.47 4.33
CA GLU A 31 -14.80 -18.28 5.51
C GLU A 31 -13.37 -18.05 6.00
N HIS A 32 -13.22 -18.00 7.33
CA HIS A 32 -11.91 -17.89 7.96
C HIS A 32 -11.82 -18.81 9.18
N ALA A 33 -10.67 -19.46 9.34
CA ALA A 33 -10.43 -20.32 10.50
C ALA A 33 -9.86 -19.49 11.65
N LEU A 34 -10.53 -19.51 12.80
CA LEU A 34 -10.04 -18.87 14.01
C LEU A 34 -8.72 -19.50 14.46
N GLY A 35 -7.68 -18.70 14.64
CA GLY A 35 -6.36 -19.16 15.10
C GLY A 35 -5.43 -19.70 14.00
N GLN A 36 -5.79 -19.62 12.72
CA GLN A 36 -4.88 -19.90 11.61
C GLN A 36 -4.16 -18.62 11.15
N GLU A 37 -2.90 -18.74 10.78
CA GLU A 37 -2.17 -17.65 10.10
C GLU A 37 -2.50 -17.62 8.59
N PRO A 38 -2.57 -16.42 8.00
CA PRO A 38 -2.35 -15.13 8.65
C PRO A 38 -3.51 -14.80 9.60
N ALA A 39 -3.18 -14.28 10.78
CA ALA A 39 -4.18 -13.71 11.68
C ALA A 39 -5.05 -12.74 10.88
N LEU A 40 -6.34 -12.69 11.15
CA LEU A 40 -7.22 -11.66 10.60
C LEU A 40 -6.54 -10.32 10.89
N ASP A 41 -6.00 -9.70 9.86
CA ASP A 41 -5.46 -8.35 9.97
C ASP A 41 -6.58 -7.47 10.55
N GLU A 42 -6.26 -6.65 11.53
CA GLU A 42 -7.22 -5.71 12.16
C GLU A 42 -7.96 -4.86 11.13
N HIS A 43 -7.40 -4.72 9.91
CA HIS A 43 -7.96 -4.00 8.79
C HIS A 43 -8.81 -4.87 7.86
N PHE A 44 -8.66 -6.20 7.89
CA PHE A 44 -9.53 -7.14 7.18
C PHE A 44 -10.92 -7.23 7.81
N ALA A 45 -11.00 -6.85 9.06
CA ALA A 45 -12.19 -6.99 9.85
C ALA A 45 -13.35 -6.20 9.26
N ALA A 46 -14.28 -6.92 8.75
CA ALA A 46 -15.68 -6.57 8.58
C ALA A 46 -16.05 -5.38 7.70
N ALA A 47 -15.13 -4.53 7.26
CA ALA A 47 -15.44 -3.45 6.33
C ALA A 47 -15.91 -4.03 5.00
N GLY A 48 -17.20 -3.89 4.72
CA GLY A 48 -17.82 -4.33 3.48
C GLY A 48 -18.51 -5.68 3.53
N PHE A 49 -18.63 -6.30 4.69
CA PHE A 49 -19.59 -7.37 4.92
C PHE A 49 -20.93 -6.80 5.43
N ASP A 50 -22.02 -7.45 5.11
CA ASP A 50 -23.33 -7.11 5.70
C ASP A 50 -23.42 -7.58 7.15
N ALA A 51 -22.72 -8.66 7.51
CA ALA A 51 -22.51 -9.14 8.88
C ALA A 51 -21.28 -10.04 9.00
N VAL A 52 -20.70 -10.11 10.18
CA VAL A 52 -19.65 -11.06 10.56
C VAL A 52 -20.22 -12.05 11.57
N ILE A 53 -20.03 -13.33 11.33
CA ILE A 53 -20.51 -14.40 12.19
C ILE A 53 -19.30 -15.09 12.78
N ILE A 54 -19.10 -14.97 14.08
CA ILE A 54 -18.04 -15.66 14.81
C ILE A 54 -18.68 -16.81 15.59
N VAL A 55 -18.25 -18.04 15.34
CA VAL A 55 -18.75 -19.22 16.03
C VAL A 55 -17.65 -19.80 16.91
N SER A 56 -17.93 -19.95 18.19
CA SER A 56 -17.04 -20.56 19.17
C SER A 56 -17.73 -21.68 19.93
N ALA A 57 -17.09 -22.86 19.95
CA ALA A 57 -17.57 -24.05 20.68
C ALA A 57 -16.37 -24.94 21.11
N PRO A 58 -16.02 -25.00 22.38
CA PRO A 58 -16.52 -24.17 23.49
C PRO A 58 -16.15 -22.70 23.29
N PRO A 59 -16.79 -21.77 24.00
CA PRO A 59 -16.39 -20.36 23.99
C PRO A 59 -14.90 -20.20 24.31
N THR A 60 -14.17 -19.44 23.52
CA THR A 60 -12.74 -19.14 23.72
C THR A 60 -12.53 -17.67 23.87
N ASP A 61 -11.55 -17.28 24.70
CA ASP A 61 -11.16 -15.89 24.87
C ASP A 61 -10.79 -15.26 23.51
N ALA A 62 -10.13 -16.00 22.64
CA ALA A 62 -9.75 -15.52 21.30
C ALA A 62 -10.96 -15.11 20.44
N ALA A 63 -12.10 -15.80 20.50
CA ALA A 63 -13.30 -15.42 19.76
C ALA A 63 -13.97 -14.20 20.36
N ILE A 64 -13.94 -14.08 21.69
CA ILE A 64 -14.51 -12.96 22.45
C ILE A 64 -13.65 -11.71 22.23
N ASP A 65 -12.35 -11.85 22.35
CA ASP A 65 -11.38 -10.76 22.13
C ASP A 65 -11.44 -10.24 20.70
N LEU A 66 -11.53 -11.15 19.72
CA LEU A 66 -11.71 -10.77 18.32
C LEU A 66 -13.00 -9.97 18.11
N ALA A 67 -14.12 -10.43 18.69
CA ALA A 67 -15.39 -9.72 18.62
C ALA A 67 -15.31 -8.35 19.31
N ALA A 68 -14.66 -8.26 20.47
CA ALA A 68 -14.50 -7.03 21.23
C ALA A 68 -13.58 -6.01 20.51
N ALA A 69 -12.49 -6.47 19.93
CA ALA A 69 -11.54 -5.62 19.20
C ALA A 69 -12.15 -4.93 17.96
N GLN A 70 -13.16 -5.57 17.36
CA GLN A 70 -13.83 -5.06 16.16
C GLN A 70 -15.14 -4.32 16.46
N ALA A 71 -15.67 -4.50 17.66
CA ALA A 71 -16.93 -3.88 18.06
C ALA A 71 -16.83 -2.37 18.25
N GLY A 72 -17.89 -1.66 17.89
CA GLY A 72 -18.00 -0.22 18.15
C GLY A 72 -17.34 0.70 17.12
N LYS A 73 -16.75 0.16 16.07
CA LYS A 73 -16.26 0.96 14.93
C LYS A 73 -17.43 1.17 13.95
N PRO A 74 -17.92 2.40 13.70
CA PRO A 74 -19.14 2.65 12.89
C PRO A 74 -19.03 2.14 11.45
N GLU A 75 -17.82 2.06 10.93
CA GLU A 75 -17.51 1.60 9.57
C GLU A 75 -17.52 0.07 9.41
N PHE A 76 -17.58 -0.69 10.50
CA PHE A 76 -17.53 -2.15 10.47
C PHE A 76 -18.91 -2.79 10.46
N ALA A 77 -19.01 -3.95 9.81
CA ALA A 77 -20.23 -4.75 9.82
C ALA A 77 -20.58 -5.22 11.24
N PRO A 78 -21.86 -5.42 11.55
CA PRO A 78 -22.28 -5.92 12.85
C PRO A 78 -21.75 -7.33 13.07
N ILE A 79 -21.31 -7.59 14.28
CA ILE A 79 -20.76 -8.88 14.68
C ILE A 79 -21.84 -9.71 15.38
N LEU A 80 -22.06 -10.91 14.87
CA LEU A 80 -22.91 -11.93 15.47
C LEU A 80 -22.00 -12.98 16.12
N LEU A 81 -21.87 -12.93 17.45
CA LEU A 81 -21.10 -13.89 18.21
C LEU A 81 -22.01 -15.07 18.61
N VAL A 82 -21.78 -16.24 18.03
CA VAL A 82 -22.51 -17.47 18.29
C VAL A 82 -21.70 -18.33 19.24
N LEU A 83 -22.17 -18.46 20.49
CA LEU A 83 -21.55 -19.25 21.54
C LEU A 83 -22.35 -20.53 21.75
N LEU A 84 -21.73 -21.69 21.50
CA LEU A 84 -22.38 -22.98 21.60
C LEU A 84 -22.13 -23.59 23.01
N GLU A 85 -22.88 -23.06 23.97
CA GLU A 85 -22.89 -23.51 25.36
C GLU A 85 -24.27 -23.42 25.97
N ASP A 86 -24.52 -24.20 27.04
CA ASP A 86 -25.83 -24.25 27.70
C ASP A 86 -26.20 -22.98 28.46
N THR A 87 -25.25 -22.39 29.15
CA THR A 87 -25.31 -21.08 29.79
C THR A 87 -23.90 -20.62 30.10
N PRO A 88 -23.54 -19.38 29.85
CA PRO A 88 -22.21 -18.87 30.25
C PRO A 88 -22.16 -18.85 31.79
N GLU A 89 -21.15 -19.48 32.38
CA GLU A 89 -20.88 -19.42 33.82
C GLU A 89 -20.65 -17.99 34.33
N PHE A 90 -20.26 -17.08 33.41
CA PHE A 90 -20.08 -15.65 33.69
C PHE A 90 -20.76 -14.79 32.64
N PRO A 91 -21.46 -13.72 33.04
CA PRO A 91 -21.98 -12.75 32.09
C PRO A 91 -20.82 -12.02 31.44
N LEU A 92 -20.63 -12.27 30.14
CA LEU A 92 -19.67 -11.50 29.34
C LEU A 92 -20.10 -10.01 29.31
N PRO A 93 -19.16 -9.07 29.44
CA PRO A 93 -19.50 -7.64 29.38
C PRO A 93 -20.24 -7.32 28.09
N GLU A 94 -21.30 -6.51 28.17
CA GLU A 94 -21.99 -6.04 26.98
C GLU A 94 -21.04 -5.20 26.15
N THR A 95 -20.82 -5.63 24.92
CA THR A 95 -19.97 -4.91 23.96
C THR A 95 -20.85 -4.31 22.90
N ALA A 96 -20.85 -2.98 22.77
CA ALA A 96 -21.60 -2.28 21.74
C ALA A 96 -21.23 -2.81 20.35
N GLY A 97 -22.23 -3.07 19.51
CA GLY A 97 -22.01 -3.59 18.15
C GLY A 97 -21.86 -5.12 18.05
N VAL A 98 -21.88 -5.85 19.16
CA VAL A 98 -21.87 -7.33 19.18
C VAL A 98 -23.21 -7.88 19.61
N THR A 99 -23.87 -8.61 18.72
CA THR A 99 -25.11 -9.36 19.04
C THR A 99 -24.73 -10.81 19.35
N ARG A 100 -25.19 -11.34 20.48
CA ARG A 100 -24.84 -12.68 20.97
C ARG A 100 -25.96 -13.67 20.80
N LEU A 101 -25.59 -14.89 20.38
CA LEU A 101 -26.48 -16.04 20.30
C LEU A 101 -25.92 -17.17 21.14
N TYR A 102 -26.67 -17.60 22.12
CA TYR A 102 -26.33 -18.75 22.98
C TYR A 102 -27.19 -19.94 22.63
N GLY A 103 -26.66 -21.16 22.71
CA GLY A 103 -27.41 -22.39 22.53
C GLY A 103 -26.52 -23.60 22.32
N ARG A 104 -27.07 -24.83 22.58
CA ARG A 104 -26.37 -26.10 22.36
C ARG A 104 -26.07 -26.39 20.88
N LYS A 105 -26.80 -25.74 19.97
CA LYS A 105 -26.67 -25.87 18.53
C LYS A 105 -27.06 -24.58 17.83
N ILE A 106 -26.59 -24.43 16.62
CA ILE A 106 -26.97 -23.28 15.78
C ILE A 106 -28.43 -23.47 15.34
N ASP A 107 -29.33 -22.66 15.91
CA ASP A 107 -30.71 -22.57 15.46
C ASP A 107 -30.78 -21.72 14.20
N ARG A 108 -31.16 -22.34 13.07
CA ARG A 108 -31.23 -21.72 11.77
C ARG A 108 -32.10 -20.45 11.75
N ASN A 109 -33.32 -20.56 12.25
CA ASN A 109 -34.29 -19.46 12.15
C ASN A 109 -33.85 -18.26 12.99
N ARG A 110 -33.31 -18.55 14.18
CA ARG A 110 -32.77 -17.50 15.06
C ARG A 110 -31.54 -16.84 14.47
N LEU A 111 -30.61 -17.63 13.91
CA LEU A 111 -29.42 -17.10 13.23
C LEU A 111 -29.81 -16.21 12.04
N LEU A 112 -30.67 -16.69 11.15
CA LEU A 112 -31.10 -15.93 9.96
C LEU A 112 -31.84 -14.65 10.35
N LYS A 113 -32.71 -14.68 11.39
CA LYS A 113 -33.37 -13.49 11.90
C LYS A 113 -32.36 -12.46 12.42
N MET A 114 -31.35 -12.90 13.14
CA MET A 114 -30.30 -12.02 13.66
C MET A 114 -29.46 -11.42 12.55
N ILE A 115 -29.09 -12.19 11.54
CA ILE A 115 -28.37 -11.68 10.36
C ILE A 115 -29.18 -10.56 9.68
N VAL A 116 -30.48 -10.78 9.45
CA VAL A 116 -31.37 -9.78 8.82
C VAL A 116 -31.46 -8.53 9.67
N THR A 117 -31.70 -8.69 10.98
CA THR A 117 -31.84 -7.55 11.90
C THR A 117 -30.55 -6.73 11.93
N ALA A 118 -29.40 -7.37 12.18
CA ALA A 118 -28.11 -6.73 12.27
C ALA A 118 -27.74 -6.04 10.94
N SER A 119 -27.93 -6.71 9.81
CA SER A 119 -27.66 -6.18 8.48
C SER A 119 -28.53 -4.95 8.16
N ASN A 120 -29.82 -4.99 8.55
CA ASN A 120 -30.72 -3.85 8.34
C ASN A 120 -30.39 -2.65 9.25
N GLU A 121 -30.03 -2.90 10.50
CA GLU A 121 -29.60 -1.85 11.44
C GLU A 121 -28.30 -1.22 10.96
N HIS A 122 -27.36 -2.01 10.51
CA HIS A 122 -26.11 -1.54 9.91
C HIS A 122 -26.35 -0.67 8.66
N ARG A 123 -27.22 -1.12 7.74
CA ARG A 123 -27.59 -0.31 6.55
C ARG A 123 -28.24 1.02 6.94
N LYS A 124 -29.07 1.03 7.97
CA LYS A 124 -29.66 2.28 8.48
C LYS A 124 -28.61 3.20 9.09
N ALA A 125 -27.71 2.64 9.91
CA ALA A 125 -26.60 3.39 10.50
C ALA A 125 -25.68 3.97 9.43
N LEU A 126 -25.30 3.15 8.41
CA LEU A 126 -24.54 3.61 7.27
C LEU A 126 -25.27 4.68 6.44
N ALA A 127 -26.58 4.58 6.28
CA ALA A 127 -27.37 5.58 5.57
C ALA A 127 -27.38 6.93 6.32
N LEU A 128 -27.48 6.90 7.66
CA LEU A 128 -27.37 8.10 8.50
C LEU A 128 -25.99 8.72 8.48
N LEU A 129 -24.93 7.87 8.53
CA LEU A 129 -23.54 8.31 8.41
C LEU A 129 -23.27 8.91 7.02
N ARG A 130 -23.82 8.30 5.95
CA ARG A 130 -23.71 8.80 4.57
C ARG A 130 -24.45 10.12 4.33
N ALA A 131 -25.48 10.42 5.10
CA ALA A 131 -26.17 11.71 5.06
C ALA A 131 -25.36 12.87 5.70
N ASN A 132 -24.25 12.55 6.39
CA ASN A 132 -23.33 13.55 6.93
C ASN A 132 -22.33 13.97 5.85
N PRO A 133 -22.25 15.27 5.46
CA PRO A 133 -21.31 15.74 4.43
C PRO A 133 -19.84 15.45 4.71
N GLU A 134 -19.43 15.38 5.99
CA GLU A 134 -18.06 14.99 6.36
C GLU A 134 -17.78 13.49 6.12
N TYR A 135 -18.82 12.67 6.24
CA TYR A 135 -18.71 11.24 5.96
C TYR A 135 -18.67 10.95 4.45
N GLU A 136 -19.42 11.69 3.65
CA GLU A 136 -19.42 11.55 2.18
C GLU A 136 -18.01 11.70 1.58
N ASN A 137 -17.19 12.60 2.14
CA ASN A 137 -15.80 12.76 1.71
C ASN A 137 -14.85 11.64 2.15
N ARG A 138 -15.16 10.91 3.23
CA ARG A 138 -14.31 9.82 3.75
C ARG A 138 -14.63 8.44 3.18
N TYR A 139 -15.89 8.14 2.84
CA TYR A 139 -16.39 6.76 2.67
C TYR A 139 -17.24 6.51 1.41
N ARG A 140 -17.17 7.40 0.42
CA ARG A 140 -18.04 7.37 -0.79
C ARG A 140 -17.93 6.13 -1.68
N PHE A 141 -17.08 5.15 -1.41
CA PHE A 141 -16.62 4.20 -2.41
C PHE A 141 -16.95 2.71 -2.18
N GLY A 142 -17.67 2.33 -1.12
CA GLY A 142 -17.97 0.92 -0.83
C GLY A 142 -18.79 0.14 -1.87
N THR A 143 -19.13 0.76 -3.00
CA THR A 143 -19.88 0.13 -4.12
C THR A 143 -19.11 0.06 -5.44
N VAL A 144 -17.91 0.63 -5.52
CA VAL A 144 -17.12 0.58 -6.75
C VAL A 144 -16.37 -0.74 -6.80
N ILE A 145 -16.74 -1.60 -7.72
CA ILE A 145 -16.05 -2.86 -8.03
C ILE A 145 -15.27 -2.66 -9.33
N ILE A 146 -13.96 -2.87 -9.28
CA ILE A 146 -13.09 -2.84 -10.46
C ILE A 146 -12.55 -4.25 -10.66
N ARG A 147 -13.11 -5.00 -11.60
CA ARG A 147 -12.69 -6.35 -12.02
C ARG A 147 -12.28 -7.28 -10.87
N GLY A 148 -13.18 -7.51 -9.89
CA GLY A 148 -12.91 -8.40 -8.74
C GLY A 148 -12.15 -7.73 -7.59
N HIS A 149 -11.99 -6.40 -7.65
CA HIS A 149 -11.45 -5.59 -6.56
C HIS A 149 -12.55 -4.69 -6.00
N ARG A 150 -12.91 -4.89 -4.75
CA ARG A 150 -13.91 -4.07 -4.07
C ARG A 150 -13.21 -2.91 -3.36
N CYS A 151 -13.41 -1.70 -3.85
CA CYS A 151 -12.86 -0.49 -3.23
C CYS A 151 -13.50 -0.24 -1.86
N ILE A 152 -12.67 -0.15 -0.81
CA ILE A 152 -13.09 0.14 0.56
C ILE A 152 -13.10 1.64 0.79
N ARG A 153 -11.99 2.31 0.47
CA ARG A 153 -11.84 3.76 0.61
C ARG A 153 -10.77 4.30 -0.34
N GLN A 154 -10.89 5.56 -0.68
CA GLN A 154 -9.82 6.26 -1.38
C GLN A 154 -8.73 6.64 -0.36
N VAL A 155 -7.48 6.31 -0.69
CA VAL A 155 -6.31 6.60 0.15
C VAL A 155 -5.42 7.69 -0.42
N GLY A 156 -5.62 8.02 -1.71
CA GLY A 156 -4.89 9.09 -2.36
C GLY A 156 -5.50 9.47 -3.71
N SER A 157 -5.06 10.60 -4.24
CA SER A 157 -5.37 11.05 -5.60
C SER A 157 -4.18 11.81 -6.17
N GLY A 158 -3.90 11.60 -7.45
CA GLY A 158 -2.97 12.38 -8.26
C GLY A 158 -3.69 12.98 -9.47
N GLY A 159 -2.99 13.75 -10.27
CA GLY A 159 -3.59 14.42 -11.45
C GLY A 159 -4.25 13.47 -12.45
N MET A 160 -3.75 12.24 -12.58
CA MET A 160 -4.22 11.25 -13.57
C MET A 160 -4.71 9.95 -12.94
N CYS A 161 -4.59 9.76 -11.63
CA CYS A 161 -4.98 8.51 -10.98
C CYS A 161 -5.63 8.74 -9.62
N LYS A 162 -6.49 7.78 -9.25
CA LYS A 162 -7.04 7.64 -7.90
C LYS A 162 -6.48 6.38 -7.27
N ILE A 163 -6.20 6.43 -5.98
CA ILE A 163 -5.62 5.31 -5.25
C ILE A 163 -6.64 4.87 -4.20
N TYR A 164 -6.98 3.59 -4.21
CA TYR A 164 -7.94 3.00 -3.29
C TYR A 164 -7.29 1.89 -2.48
N LEU A 165 -7.69 1.77 -1.22
CA LEU A 165 -7.59 0.53 -0.49
C LEU A 165 -8.76 -0.35 -0.94
N ALA A 166 -8.48 -1.58 -1.35
CA ALA A 166 -9.48 -2.49 -1.88
C ALA A 166 -9.26 -3.92 -1.37
N GLU A 167 -10.33 -4.70 -1.33
CA GLU A 167 -10.23 -6.14 -1.21
C GLU A 167 -10.16 -6.77 -2.59
N SER A 168 -9.22 -7.66 -2.77
CA SER A 168 -9.06 -8.43 -4.00
C SER A 168 -9.58 -9.85 -3.80
N GLU A 169 -10.61 -10.23 -4.55
CA GLU A 169 -11.09 -11.61 -4.56
C GLU A 169 -10.02 -12.57 -5.08
N ARG A 170 -9.23 -12.12 -6.06
CA ARG A 170 -8.17 -12.92 -6.68
C ARG A 170 -6.95 -13.10 -5.77
N ALA A 171 -6.55 -12.06 -5.06
CA ALA A 171 -5.41 -12.11 -4.15
C ALA A 171 -5.77 -12.66 -2.76
N GLY A 172 -7.07 -12.68 -2.41
CA GLY A 172 -7.56 -13.10 -1.09
C GLY A 172 -7.11 -12.18 0.06
N THR A 173 -6.70 -10.93 -0.25
CA THR A 173 -6.14 -10.00 0.72
C THR A 173 -6.46 -8.56 0.36
N LEU A 174 -6.13 -7.64 1.27
CA LEU A 174 -6.14 -6.20 1.00
C LEU A 174 -5.06 -5.82 0.00
N VAL A 175 -5.44 -4.98 -0.95
CA VAL A 175 -4.55 -4.44 -1.98
C VAL A 175 -4.68 -2.93 -2.07
N VAL A 176 -3.66 -2.27 -2.56
CA VAL A 176 -3.75 -0.90 -3.05
C VAL A 176 -4.08 -0.98 -4.54
N LEU A 177 -5.20 -0.36 -4.92
CA LEU A 177 -5.67 -0.30 -6.29
C LEU A 177 -5.42 1.10 -6.84
N LYS A 178 -4.49 1.23 -7.79
CA LYS A 178 -4.20 2.46 -8.50
C LYS A 178 -5.00 2.48 -9.79
N VAL A 179 -5.92 3.43 -9.92
CA VAL A 179 -6.89 3.53 -11.03
C VAL A 179 -6.60 4.77 -11.85
N PHE A 180 -6.39 4.58 -13.12
CA PHE A 180 -6.13 5.64 -14.09
C PHE A 180 -7.39 5.88 -14.91
N SER A 181 -7.92 7.10 -14.88
CA SER A 181 -9.06 7.48 -15.72
C SER A 181 -8.58 7.68 -17.16
N GLN A 182 -9.18 6.98 -18.10
CA GLN A 182 -9.00 7.30 -19.51
C GLN A 182 -9.70 8.62 -19.79
N VAL A 183 -8.97 9.59 -20.30
CA VAL A 183 -9.56 10.82 -20.83
C VAL A 183 -9.95 10.50 -22.29
N PRO A 184 -11.23 10.67 -22.68
CA PRO A 184 -11.72 10.28 -24.01
C PRO A 184 -11.26 11.22 -25.12
N ASP A 185 -10.03 11.64 -25.20
CA ASP A 185 -9.56 12.38 -26.36
C ASP A 185 -8.09 12.14 -26.67
N VAL A 186 -7.82 11.88 -27.95
CA VAL A 186 -6.55 11.91 -28.65
C VAL A 186 -5.80 10.59 -28.78
N SER A 187 -5.70 10.17 -30.04
CA SER A 187 -4.98 8.99 -30.57
C SER A 187 -3.50 8.86 -30.15
N GLU A 188 -2.85 9.91 -29.72
CA GLU A 188 -1.45 9.90 -29.26
C GLU A 188 -1.29 9.40 -27.81
N ARG A 189 -2.34 9.49 -26.98
CA ARG A 189 -2.29 9.04 -25.56
C ARG A 189 -2.49 7.53 -25.40
N PHE A 190 -3.11 6.84 -26.34
CA PHE A 190 -3.24 5.38 -26.31
C PHE A 190 -1.88 4.69 -26.38
N VAL A 191 -0.96 5.17 -27.19
CA VAL A 191 0.40 4.61 -27.31
C VAL A 191 1.17 4.74 -26.00
N SER A 192 0.95 5.83 -25.25
CA SER A 192 1.59 6.06 -23.95
C SER A 192 1.07 5.16 -22.84
N PHE A 193 -0.21 4.80 -22.93
CA PHE A 193 -0.87 3.98 -21.93
C PHE A 193 -0.54 2.48 -22.07
N ASP A 194 -0.51 1.98 -23.29
CA ASP A 194 -0.08 0.60 -23.58
C ASP A 194 1.39 0.40 -23.18
N ARG A 195 2.25 1.38 -23.44
CA ARG A 195 3.65 1.36 -23.00
C ARG A 195 3.76 1.33 -21.46
N PHE A 196 2.95 2.14 -20.76
CA PHE A 196 2.87 2.13 -19.31
C PHE A 196 2.47 0.75 -18.77
N LEU A 197 1.46 0.10 -19.35
CA LEU A 197 1.06 -1.25 -18.96
C LEU A 197 2.16 -2.28 -19.23
N GLN A 198 2.81 -2.23 -20.38
CA GLN A 198 3.91 -3.14 -20.73
C GLN A 198 5.07 -3.05 -19.73
N GLU A 199 5.43 -1.85 -19.31
CA GLU A 199 6.49 -1.68 -18.32
C GLU A 199 6.07 -2.21 -16.94
N TYR A 200 4.80 -2.03 -16.53
CA TYR A 200 4.28 -2.67 -15.33
C TYR A 200 4.20 -4.19 -15.42
N GLU A 201 3.94 -4.75 -16.59
CA GLU A 201 3.99 -6.20 -16.83
C GLU A 201 5.40 -6.76 -16.60
N ILE A 202 6.45 -6.04 -17.06
CA ILE A 202 7.84 -6.42 -16.81
C ILE A 202 8.12 -6.45 -15.30
N VAL A 203 7.70 -5.40 -14.57
CA VAL A 203 7.88 -5.33 -13.11
C VAL A 203 7.05 -6.39 -12.39
N ALA A 204 5.81 -6.67 -12.85
CA ALA A 204 4.97 -7.71 -12.29
C ALA A 204 5.58 -9.12 -12.43
N GLY A 205 6.43 -9.33 -13.43
CA GLY A 205 7.19 -10.55 -13.62
C GLY A 205 8.40 -10.70 -12.66
N LEU A 206 8.81 -9.62 -11.99
CA LEU A 206 9.93 -9.65 -11.05
C LEU A 206 9.49 -10.19 -9.68
N ASN A 207 10.14 -11.25 -9.23
CA ASN A 207 9.98 -11.75 -7.87
C ASN A 207 11.17 -11.31 -7.01
N HIS A 208 11.05 -10.14 -6.38
CA HIS A 208 12.12 -9.57 -5.55
C HIS A 208 11.55 -8.95 -4.28
N LYS A 209 12.14 -9.28 -3.12
CA LYS A 209 11.63 -8.87 -1.79
C LYS A 209 11.53 -7.35 -1.59
N ASN A 210 12.34 -6.58 -2.31
CA ASN A 210 12.37 -5.12 -2.20
C ASN A 210 11.67 -4.42 -3.39
N ILE A 211 10.87 -5.14 -4.16
CA ILE A 211 9.99 -4.61 -5.21
C ILE A 211 8.55 -4.93 -4.83
N VAL A 212 7.65 -3.99 -5.06
CA VAL A 212 6.22 -4.17 -4.79
C VAL A 212 5.67 -5.37 -5.54
N ARG A 213 4.88 -6.19 -4.84
CA ARG A 213 4.17 -7.28 -5.49
C ARG A 213 2.94 -6.72 -6.20
N ILE A 214 2.85 -6.98 -7.49
CA ILE A 214 1.68 -6.70 -8.31
C ILE A 214 0.84 -7.98 -8.37
N TYR A 215 -0.41 -7.89 -7.96
CA TYR A 215 -1.34 -9.04 -7.93
C TYR A 215 -2.18 -9.14 -9.19
N ASP A 216 -2.53 -7.98 -9.75
CA ASP A 216 -3.35 -7.88 -10.95
C ASP A 216 -3.14 -6.53 -11.62
N LEU A 217 -3.32 -6.50 -12.93
CA LEU A 217 -3.36 -5.29 -13.72
C LEU A 217 -4.28 -5.50 -14.91
N GLY A 218 -4.87 -4.44 -15.39
CA GLY A 218 -5.76 -4.56 -16.53
C GLY A 218 -6.38 -3.25 -16.99
N VAL A 219 -7.06 -3.35 -18.11
CA VAL A 219 -7.85 -2.27 -18.71
C VAL A 219 -9.32 -2.64 -18.64
N ALA A 220 -10.14 -1.68 -18.23
CA ALA A 220 -11.59 -1.70 -18.37
C ALA A 220 -12.01 -0.62 -19.38
N ASP A 221 -13.29 -0.56 -19.76
CA ASP A 221 -13.78 0.25 -20.87
C ASP A 221 -13.42 1.74 -20.76
N ASP A 222 -13.30 2.27 -19.54
CA ASP A 222 -13.05 3.69 -19.25
C ASP A 222 -11.85 3.96 -18.33
N HIS A 223 -11.14 2.91 -17.88
CA HIS A 223 -10.02 3.06 -16.96
C HIS A 223 -9.03 1.88 -17.03
N ALA A 224 -7.80 2.13 -16.56
CA ALA A 224 -6.87 1.07 -16.25
C ALA A 224 -6.60 1.00 -14.77
N TYR A 225 -6.16 -0.16 -14.32
CA TYR A 225 -5.86 -0.34 -12.91
C TYR A 225 -4.66 -1.25 -12.69
N ILE A 226 -4.04 -1.05 -11.54
CA ILE A 226 -2.97 -1.89 -11.01
C ILE A 226 -3.32 -2.21 -9.56
N ALA A 227 -3.43 -3.51 -9.25
CA ALA A 227 -3.63 -3.99 -7.90
C ALA A 227 -2.29 -4.46 -7.32
N MET A 228 -1.85 -3.83 -6.25
CA MET A 228 -0.54 -4.06 -5.66
C MET A 228 -0.61 -4.29 -4.16
N GLU A 229 0.48 -4.75 -3.59
CA GLU A 229 0.65 -4.98 -2.16
C GLU A 229 0.27 -3.75 -1.32
N HIS A 230 -0.46 -3.97 -0.23
CA HIS A 230 -0.77 -2.97 0.77
C HIS A 230 0.31 -2.93 1.84
N PHE A 231 0.76 -1.73 2.22
CA PHE A 231 1.80 -1.51 3.22
C PHE A 231 1.23 -0.75 4.43
N PRO A 232 0.79 -1.44 5.48
CA PRO A 232 0.19 -0.79 6.66
C PRO A 232 1.21 0.04 7.46
N ALA A 233 2.50 -0.26 7.39
CA ALA A 233 3.55 0.51 8.06
C ALA A 233 3.84 1.86 7.39
N GLY A 234 3.26 2.12 6.21
CA GLY A 234 3.42 3.38 5.47
C GLY A 234 4.72 3.46 4.69
N ASP A 235 5.13 4.69 4.36
CA ASP A 235 6.30 4.98 3.55
C ASP A 235 7.49 5.49 4.39
N LEU A 236 8.68 5.48 3.78
CA LEU A 236 9.93 5.93 4.41
C LEU A 236 9.88 7.43 4.81
N ARG A 237 9.15 8.26 4.07
CA ARG A 237 8.97 9.67 4.44
C ARG A 237 8.24 9.80 5.77
N GLN A 238 7.15 9.05 5.96
CA GLN A 238 6.40 9.05 7.21
C GLN A 238 7.25 8.52 8.36
N ARG A 239 8.08 7.51 8.10
CA ARG A 239 9.03 6.95 9.08
C ARG A 239 10.05 8.00 9.53
N MET A 240 10.67 8.73 8.59
CA MET A 240 11.64 9.80 8.89
C MET A 240 11.01 11.01 9.60
N LEU A 241 9.73 11.30 9.35
CA LEU A 241 9.01 12.38 10.06
C LEU A 241 8.69 12.01 11.51
N LYS A 242 8.52 10.74 11.83
CA LYS A 242 8.23 10.27 13.19
C LYS A 242 9.46 10.24 14.06
N GLU A 243 10.60 9.85 13.52
CA GLU A 243 11.84 9.71 14.26
C GLU A 243 13.07 9.77 13.35
N ALA A 244 14.19 10.21 13.89
CA ALA A 244 15.47 10.15 13.22
C ALA A 244 15.91 8.69 13.05
N LEU A 245 16.39 8.33 11.87
CA LEU A 245 16.90 6.99 11.63
C LEU A 245 18.31 6.82 12.22
N ALA A 246 18.54 5.69 12.88
CA ALA A 246 19.89 5.29 13.22
C ALA A 246 20.73 5.08 11.94
N PRO A 247 22.01 5.48 11.91
CA PRO A 247 22.84 5.37 10.71
C PRO A 247 22.92 3.94 10.12
N LEU A 248 22.91 2.92 10.98
CA LEU A 248 22.89 1.52 10.54
C LEU A 248 21.55 1.14 9.87
N THR A 249 20.44 1.65 10.36
CA THR A 249 19.12 1.47 9.74
C THR A 249 19.08 2.17 8.38
N ALA A 250 19.61 3.40 8.28
CA ALA A 250 19.72 4.10 7.00
C ALA A 250 20.58 3.32 5.98
N LEU A 251 21.69 2.74 6.42
CA LEU A 251 22.53 1.89 5.56
C LEU A 251 21.81 0.59 5.15
N MET A 252 21.07 -0.03 6.04
CA MET A 252 20.26 -1.20 5.74
C MET A 252 19.21 -0.87 4.67
N PHE A 253 18.52 0.26 4.80
CA PHE A 253 17.55 0.70 3.79
C PHE A 253 18.23 1.06 2.47
N LEU A 254 19.38 1.76 2.49
CA LEU A 254 20.18 2.01 1.29
C LEU A 254 20.47 0.71 0.53
N ARG A 255 20.97 -0.32 1.24
CA ARG A 255 21.28 -1.63 0.66
C ARG A 255 20.06 -2.31 0.05
N GLN A 256 18.92 -2.27 0.72
CA GLN A 256 17.68 -2.88 0.24
C GLN A 256 17.15 -2.16 -1.02
N ILE A 257 17.19 -0.82 -1.03
CA ILE A 257 16.78 -0.01 -2.19
C ILE A 257 17.73 -0.25 -3.36
N ALA A 258 19.05 -0.28 -3.12
CA ALA A 258 20.03 -0.60 -4.14
C ALA A 258 19.81 -2.00 -4.75
N SER A 259 19.44 -2.99 -3.92
CA SER A 259 19.11 -4.35 -4.41
C SER A 259 17.86 -4.36 -5.30
N ALA A 260 16.85 -3.54 -4.99
CA ALA A 260 15.67 -3.39 -5.85
C ALA A 260 16.02 -2.71 -7.18
N LEU A 261 16.84 -1.64 -7.13
CA LEU A 261 17.31 -0.95 -8.33
C LEU A 261 18.13 -1.88 -9.24
N ASP A 262 19.01 -2.71 -8.66
CA ASP A 262 19.80 -3.69 -9.42
C ASP A 262 18.88 -4.65 -10.19
N ALA A 263 17.83 -5.15 -9.53
CA ALA A 263 16.87 -6.04 -10.15
C ALA A 263 16.07 -5.37 -11.29
N ILE A 264 15.58 -4.14 -11.15
CA ILE A 264 14.84 -3.47 -12.23
C ILE A 264 15.76 -3.04 -13.37
N HIS A 265 16.97 -2.56 -13.07
CA HIS A 265 17.94 -2.17 -14.07
C HIS A 265 18.40 -3.37 -14.93
N SER A 266 18.46 -4.58 -14.34
CA SER A 266 18.83 -5.80 -15.09
C SER A 266 17.82 -6.17 -16.19
N VAL A 267 16.58 -5.72 -16.08
CA VAL A 267 15.53 -5.91 -17.08
C VAL A 267 15.27 -4.65 -17.93
N GLY A 268 16.15 -3.66 -17.83
CA GLY A 268 16.09 -2.42 -18.63
C GLY A 268 15.08 -1.38 -18.13
N VAL A 269 14.52 -1.54 -16.92
CA VAL A 269 13.57 -0.61 -16.32
C VAL A 269 14.29 0.39 -15.42
N LEU A 270 13.96 1.68 -15.53
CA LEU A 270 14.44 2.75 -14.66
C LEU A 270 13.31 3.20 -13.72
N HIS A 271 13.66 3.58 -12.48
CA HIS A 271 12.67 4.07 -11.51
C HIS A 271 12.23 5.52 -11.80
N ARG A 272 13.14 6.40 -12.16
CA ARG A 272 12.95 7.81 -12.57
C ARG A 272 12.28 8.76 -11.56
N ASP A 273 11.65 8.27 -10.52
CA ASP A 273 10.99 9.06 -9.46
C ASP A 273 11.30 8.54 -8.06
N LEU A 274 12.56 8.13 -7.82
CA LEU A 274 12.96 7.61 -6.52
C LEU A 274 12.95 8.72 -5.46
N LYS A 275 12.12 8.52 -4.43
CA LYS A 275 11.95 9.42 -3.28
C LYS A 275 11.41 8.64 -2.08
N PRO A 276 11.54 9.15 -0.84
CA PRO A 276 11.07 8.44 0.35
C PRO A 276 9.58 8.02 0.33
N ALA A 277 8.72 8.80 -0.34
CA ALA A 277 7.30 8.44 -0.47
C ALA A 277 7.05 7.24 -1.39
N ASN A 278 8.02 6.85 -2.25
CA ASN A 278 7.95 5.69 -3.13
C ASN A 278 8.72 4.48 -2.58
N VAL A 279 9.13 4.55 -1.31
CA VAL A 279 9.77 3.45 -0.56
C VAL A 279 8.82 3.06 0.57
N MET A 280 8.10 1.97 0.40
CA MET A 280 7.16 1.45 1.39
C MET A 280 7.87 0.55 2.40
N LEU A 281 7.33 0.47 3.60
CA LEU A 281 7.87 -0.32 4.70
C LEU A 281 6.93 -1.46 5.07
N ARG A 282 7.49 -2.66 5.27
CA ARG A 282 6.82 -3.76 5.95
C ARG A 282 7.09 -3.69 7.46
N PRO A 283 6.30 -4.38 8.30
CA PRO A 283 6.48 -4.36 9.75
C PRO A 283 7.85 -4.84 10.25
N ASP A 284 8.58 -5.61 9.44
CA ASP A 284 9.92 -6.15 9.72
C ASP A 284 11.07 -5.25 9.22
N ASP A 285 10.78 -3.98 8.91
CA ASP A 285 11.71 -3.04 8.28
C ASP A 285 12.24 -3.50 6.89
N THR A 286 11.55 -4.43 6.23
CA THR A 286 11.83 -4.71 4.82
C THR A 286 11.23 -3.59 3.97
N VAL A 287 12.05 -2.94 3.15
CA VAL A 287 11.58 -1.92 2.21
C VAL A 287 11.13 -2.51 0.88
N SER A 288 10.17 -1.84 0.24
CA SER A 288 9.68 -2.19 -1.08
C SER A 288 9.53 -0.94 -1.94
N LEU A 289 10.13 -0.95 -3.13
CA LEU A 289 9.94 0.12 -4.11
C LEU A 289 8.58 0.01 -4.78
N ILE A 290 7.91 1.16 -4.90
CA ILE A 290 6.64 1.33 -5.62
C ILE A 290 6.78 2.44 -6.67
N ASP A 291 5.77 2.55 -7.53
CA ASP A 291 5.59 3.70 -8.44
C ASP A 291 6.82 3.99 -9.33
N PHE A 292 7.18 3.03 -10.16
CA PHE A 292 8.16 3.20 -11.21
C PHE A 292 7.70 4.35 -12.11
N GLY A 293 8.56 5.32 -12.36
CA GLY A 293 8.25 6.60 -13.01
C GLY A 293 7.95 6.50 -14.52
N LEU A 294 7.20 5.49 -14.90
CA LEU A 294 6.87 5.09 -16.25
C LEU A 294 6.00 6.13 -16.96
N ALA A 295 5.19 6.87 -16.20
CA ALA A 295 4.42 8.00 -16.74
C ALA A 295 5.32 9.19 -17.17
N LYS A 296 6.56 9.26 -16.67
CA LYS A 296 7.51 10.31 -17.04
C LYS A 296 8.31 10.01 -18.33
N ALA A 297 8.28 8.76 -18.82
CA ALA A 297 8.94 8.39 -20.08
C ALA A 297 8.33 9.08 -21.30
N ASN A 298 7.08 9.51 -21.22
CA ASN A 298 6.38 10.20 -22.29
C ASN A 298 6.65 11.71 -22.33
N GLU A 299 7.36 12.26 -21.34
CA GLU A 299 7.75 13.66 -21.33
C GLU A 299 9.06 13.91 -22.08
N ASP A 300 9.78 12.87 -22.50
CA ASP A 300 11.01 12.99 -23.31
C ASP A 300 10.72 13.41 -24.77
N ASP A 301 9.46 13.29 -25.24
CA ASP A 301 8.96 13.84 -26.51
C ASP A 301 8.42 15.28 -26.38
N ILE A 302 8.76 15.99 -25.31
CA ILE A 302 8.27 17.34 -25.10
C ILE A 302 9.00 18.32 -26.05
N SER A 303 8.35 18.60 -27.16
CA SER A 303 8.52 19.81 -27.92
C SER A 303 8.54 21.03 -26.98
N LEU A 304 9.52 21.91 -27.19
CA LEU A 304 9.83 23.16 -26.50
C LEU A 304 8.67 24.21 -26.52
N THR A 305 7.46 23.85 -26.18
CA THR A 305 6.31 24.76 -26.05
C THR A 305 6.00 25.07 -24.59
N GLY A 306 6.64 25.99 -24.08
CA GLY A 306 6.41 27.21 -23.32
C GLY A 306 5.58 27.22 -22.04
N THR A 307 5.09 26.14 -21.40
CA THR A 307 4.49 26.17 -20.05
C THR A 307 4.66 24.85 -19.32
N ARG A 308 5.90 24.57 -18.88
CA ARG A 308 6.16 23.49 -17.93
C ARG A 308 5.73 23.95 -16.54
N GLU A 309 4.59 23.53 -16.08
CA GLU A 309 4.36 23.37 -14.64
C GLU A 309 5.20 22.16 -14.21
N ILE A 310 6.32 22.43 -13.50
CA ILE A 310 7.09 21.37 -12.84
C ILE A 310 6.20 20.78 -11.75
N PHE A 311 5.52 19.68 -12.06
CA PHE A 311 4.69 18.96 -11.11
C PHE A 311 5.58 18.31 -10.03
N GLY A 312 5.58 18.89 -8.83
CA GLY A 312 6.35 18.45 -7.67
C GLY A 312 7.69 19.18 -7.51
N THR A 313 8.19 19.17 -6.29
CA THR A 313 9.46 19.83 -5.96
C THR A 313 10.62 18.89 -6.29
N PRO A 314 11.63 19.30 -7.10
CA PRO A 314 12.64 18.44 -7.69
C PRO A 314 13.77 18.07 -6.72
N TYR A 315 13.45 17.81 -5.46
CA TYR A 315 14.45 17.58 -4.41
C TYR A 315 15.31 16.32 -4.59
N TYR A 316 14.80 15.33 -5.33
CA TYR A 316 15.47 14.05 -5.53
C TYR A 316 15.91 13.83 -6.98
N MET A 317 15.67 14.82 -7.83
CA MET A 317 15.95 14.77 -9.26
C MET A 317 17.46 14.78 -9.51
N SER A 318 17.94 13.95 -10.42
CA SER A 318 19.32 13.99 -10.85
C SER A 318 19.63 15.24 -11.70
N PRO A 319 20.89 15.67 -11.78
CA PRO A 319 21.29 16.81 -12.62
C PRO A 319 20.83 16.68 -14.07
N GLU A 320 20.96 15.50 -14.67
CA GLU A 320 20.57 15.19 -16.04
C GLU A 320 19.05 15.24 -16.23
N GLN A 321 18.27 14.73 -15.25
CA GLN A 321 16.81 14.86 -15.28
C GLN A 321 16.34 16.31 -15.26
N GLY A 322 16.99 17.14 -14.42
CA GLY A 322 16.66 18.57 -14.31
C GLY A 322 16.98 19.39 -15.58
N HIS A 323 17.81 18.85 -16.47
CA HIS A 323 18.26 19.53 -17.69
C HIS A 323 17.81 18.82 -18.97
N ALA A 324 16.92 17.83 -18.88
CA ALA A 324 16.46 17.03 -20.02
C ALA A 324 17.63 16.41 -20.83
N GLU A 325 18.66 15.96 -20.12
CA GLU A 325 19.79 15.22 -20.68
C GLU A 325 19.44 13.70 -20.67
N ILE A 326 20.28 12.88 -21.28
CA ILE A 326 20.07 11.42 -21.33
C ILE A 326 20.06 10.83 -19.93
N ILE A 327 19.00 10.09 -19.61
CA ILE A 327 18.75 9.46 -18.32
C ILE A 327 19.09 7.96 -18.42
N ASP A 328 19.85 7.45 -17.46
CA ASP A 328 20.14 6.02 -17.33
C ASP A 328 20.09 5.56 -15.85
N ALA A 329 20.51 4.32 -15.59
CA ALA A 329 20.52 3.72 -14.25
C ALA A 329 21.23 4.59 -13.18
N ARG A 330 22.22 5.36 -13.57
CA ARG A 330 23.00 6.24 -12.69
C ARG A 330 22.20 7.45 -12.20
N SER A 331 21.12 7.80 -12.88
CA SER A 331 20.17 8.82 -12.41
C SER A 331 19.40 8.34 -11.18
N ASP A 332 18.98 7.08 -11.16
CA ASP A 332 18.33 6.46 -9.98
C ASP A 332 19.31 6.36 -8.81
N LEU A 333 20.59 6.05 -9.08
CA LEU A 333 21.63 5.99 -8.04
C LEU A 333 21.89 7.38 -7.42
N TYR A 334 21.84 8.45 -8.22
CA TYR A 334 21.91 9.80 -7.69
C TYR A 334 20.72 10.12 -6.78
N SER A 335 19.50 9.81 -7.23
CA SER A 335 18.29 9.98 -6.43
C SER A 335 18.36 9.17 -5.11
N LEU A 336 18.89 7.95 -5.16
CA LEU A 336 19.16 7.13 -3.97
C LEU A 336 20.18 7.80 -3.04
N GLY A 337 21.20 8.46 -3.58
CA GLY A 337 22.17 9.25 -2.82
C GLY A 337 21.51 10.40 -2.07
N VAL A 338 20.54 11.10 -2.69
CA VAL A 338 19.76 12.15 -2.03
C VAL A 338 18.89 11.59 -0.91
N VAL A 339 18.23 10.46 -1.14
CA VAL A 339 17.43 9.76 -0.11
C VAL A 339 18.33 9.32 1.06
N PHE A 340 19.51 8.75 0.77
CA PHE A 340 20.45 8.32 1.80
C PHE A 340 20.99 9.49 2.64
N TYR A 341 21.33 10.60 1.99
CA TYR A 341 21.71 11.82 2.70
C TYR A 341 20.59 12.27 3.65
N GLU A 342 19.35 12.33 3.17
CA GLU A 342 18.20 12.72 4.00
C GLU A 342 17.95 11.74 5.15
N MET A 343 18.11 10.44 4.96
CA MET A 343 18.00 9.43 6.00
C MET A 343 19.04 9.64 7.12
N LEU A 344 20.28 10.01 6.78
CA LEU A 344 21.37 10.23 7.74
C LEU A 344 21.26 11.58 8.45
N VAL A 345 20.98 12.64 7.68
CA VAL A 345 21.13 14.03 8.15
C VAL A 345 19.79 14.62 8.62
N GLY A 346 18.66 13.99 8.28
CA GLY A 346 17.31 14.47 8.59
C GLY A 346 16.84 15.64 7.73
N ARG A 347 17.64 16.05 6.73
CA ARG A 347 17.29 17.13 5.79
C ARG A 347 17.89 16.84 4.41
N LYS A 348 17.29 17.41 3.39
CA LYS A 348 17.77 17.29 2.01
C LYS A 348 19.10 18.04 1.78
N PRO A 349 19.99 17.55 0.91
CA PRO A 349 21.26 18.21 0.62
C PRO A 349 21.05 19.59 -0.03
N TYR A 350 20.03 19.74 -0.86
CA TYR A 350 19.75 20.98 -1.57
C TYR A 350 18.31 21.42 -1.35
N ASN A 351 18.14 22.70 -0.97
CA ASN A 351 16.86 23.37 -0.78
C ASN A 351 16.89 24.71 -1.51
N GLY A 352 15.73 25.22 -1.92
CA GLY A 352 15.61 26.49 -2.61
C GLY A 352 14.21 27.07 -2.46
N ALA A 353 14.09 28.38 -2.71
CA ALA A 353 12.81 29.07 -2.71
C ALA A 353 11.95 28.71 -3.94
N THR A 354 12.60 28.27 -5.01
CA THR A 354 11.94 27.87 -6.27
C THR A 354 12.43 26.49 -6.73
N ALA A 355 11.62 25.80 -7.53
CA ALA A 355 12.01 24.54 -8.17
C ALA A 355 13.29 24.68 -9.01
N MET A 356 13.41 25.77 -9.75
CA MET A 356 14.61 26.05 -10.58
C MET A 356 15.87 26.26 -9.75
N GLU A 357 15.76 26.87 -8.58
CA GLU A 357 16.90 27.00 -7.67
C GLU A 357 17.39 25.64 -7.17
N VAL A 358 16.46 24.73 -6.84
CA VAL A 358 16.79 23.36 -6.43
C VAL A 358 17.48 22.61 -7.56
N ILE A 359 16.92 22.66 -8.79
CA ILE A 359 17.51 22.05 -9.98
C ILE A 359 18.92 22.58 -10.23
N TYR A 360 19.11 23.89 -10.15
CA TYR A 360 20.43 24.53 -10.32
C TYR A 360 21.43 24.01 -9.27
N LYS A 361 21.01 23.89 -8.00
CA LYS A 361 21.86 23.35 -6.93
C LYS A 361 22.23 21.87 -7.15
N HIS A 362 21.33 21.04 -7.66
CA HIS A 362 21.66 19.68 -8.05
C HIS A 362 22.75 19.64 -9.12
N LYS A 363 22.76 20.56 -10.07
CA LYS A 363 23.77 20.63 -11.14
C LYS A 363 25.10 21.24 -10.70
N ARG A 364 25.08 22.27 -9.82
CA ARG A 364 26.25 23.14 -9.58
C ARG A 364 26.73 23.22 -8.15
N ALA A 365 25.85 23.06 -7.15
CA ALA A 365 26.26 23.25 -5.78
C ALA A 365 27.09 22.06 -5.29
N GLU A 366 28.11 22.33 -4.49
CA GLU A 366 28.88 21.31 -3.80
C GLU A 366 28.01 20.54 -2.81
N LEU A 367 28.40 19.30 -2.48
CA LEU A 367 27.77 18.53 -1.42
C LEU A 367 28.02 19.24 -0.08
N PRO A 368 26.97 19.51 0.72
CA PRO A 368 27.15 20.09 2.05
C PRO A 368 28.09 19.23 2.91
N GLU A 369 28.81 19.89 3.80
CA GLU A 369 29.72 19.23 4.71
C GLU A 369 29.02 18.13 5.51
N ILE A 370 29.64 16.95 5.55
CA ILE A 370 29.13 15.79 6.26
C ILE A 370 29.61 15.87 7.72
N ALA A 371 28.67 15.86 8.64
CA ALA A 371 28.99 15.93 10.07
C ALA A 371 29.88 14.72 10.48
N PRO A 372 30.83 14.92 11.42
CA PRO A 372 31.82 13.89 11.79
C PRO A 372 31.23 12.52 12.17
N GLN A 373 30.03 12.50 12.77
CA GLN A 373 29.34 11.25 13.09
C GLN A 373 28.94 10.41 11.88
N PHE A 374 28.92 10.99 10.70
CA PHE A 374 28.60 10.31 9.43
C PHE A 374 29.81 10.16 8.51
N ALA A 375 31.02 10.45 8.99
CA ALA A 375 32.24 10.40 8.18
C ALA A 375 32.47 9.04 7.49
N SER A 376 32.08 7.93 8.15
CA SER A 376 32.16 6.59 7.55
C SER A 376 31.33 6.40 6.28
N TYR A 377 30.30 7.22 6.07
CA TYR A 377 29.39 7.16 4.93
C TYR A 377 29.73 8.21 3.84
N GLU A 378 30.69 9.11 4.12
CA GLU A 378 31.01 10.24 3.24
C GLU A 378 31.43 9.77 1.85
N GLY A 379 32.25 8.71 1.75
CA GLY A 379 32.69 8.15 0.48
C GLY A 379 31.51 7.67 -0.39
N LEU A 380 30.54 6.96 0.22
CA LEU A 380 29.34 6.55 -0.48
C LEU A 380 28.51 7.75 -0.99
N LEU A 381 28.31 8.75 -0.12
CA LEU A 381 27.54 9.95 -0.47
C LEU A 381 28.18 10.77 -1.57
N ARG A 382 29.53 10.98 -1.51
CA ARG A 382 30.25 11.73 -2.53
C ARG A 382 30.19 11.07 -3.89
N THR A 383 30.32 9.73 -3.95
CA THR A 383 30.23 8.98 -5.19
C THR A 383 28.79 8.98 -5.74
N LEU A 384 27.79 8.72 -4.89
CA LEU A 384 26.37 8.74 -5.32
C LEU A 384 25.93 10.12 -5.84
N LEU A 385 26.37 11.21 -5.16
CA LEU A 385 25.95 12.58 -5.43
C LEU A 385 26.93 13.34 -6.36
N ALA A 386 27.86 12.63 -7.00
CA ALA A 386 28.73 13.21 -8.02
C ALA A 386 27.90 13.81 -9.17
N LYS A 387 28.32 14.98 -9.68
CA LYS A 387 27.52 15.74 -10.65
C LYS A 387 27.53 15.08 -12.02
N ALA A 388 28.67 14.63 -12.48
CA ALA A 388 28.78 13.90 -13.73
C ALA A 388 28.40 12.41 -13.49
N PRO A 389 27.53 11.80 -14.31
CA PRO A 389 27.19 10.40 -14.19
C PRO A 389 28.39 9.44 -14.26
N GLY A 390 29.46 9.82 -14.99
CA GLY A 390 30.68 9.03 -15.08
C GLY A 390 31.47 8.90 -13.78
N ASP A 391 31.28 9.84 -12.84
CA ASP A 391 31.96 9.85 -11.53
C ASP A 391 31.15 9.13 -10.44
N ARG A 392 29.98 8.58 -10.78
CA ARG A 392 29.11 7.82 -9.88
C ARG A 392 29.42 6.32 -9.94
N TYR A 393 28.81 5.53 -9.04
CA TYR A 393 28.72 4.11 -9.26
C TYR A 393 28.05 3.83 -10.61
N GLN A 394 28.63 2.94 -11.40
CA GLN A 394 28.14 2.66 -12.75
C GLN A 394 26.99 1.67 -12.78
N SER A 395 26.75 0.97 -11.67
CA SER A 395 25.59 0.08 -11.47
C SER A 395 25.19 -0.01 -10.00
N ALA A 396 23.97 -0.45 -9.74
CA ALA A 396 23.53 -0.75 -8.38
C ALA A 396 24.33 -1.91 -7.76
N GLY A 397 24.78 -2.86 -8.56
CA GLY A 397 25.68 -3.94 -8.12
C GLY A 397 27.03 -3.40 -7.62
N GLU A 398 27.62 -2.40 -8.28
CA GLU A 398 28.84 -1.75 -7.81
C GLU A 398 28.62 -1.02 -6.47
N LEU A 399 27.49 -0.33 -6.31
CA LEU A 399 27.11 0.28 -5.03
C LEU A 399 26.95 -0.78 -3.93
N LEU A 400 26.31 -1.92 -4.21
CA LEU A 400 26.14 -3.02 -3.25
C LEU A 400 27.49 -3.61 -2.80
N ALA A 401 28.45 -3.72 -3.71
CA ALA A 401 29.80 -4.14 -3.39
C ALA A 401 30.51 -3.12 -2.47
N ALA A 402 30.38 -1.82 -2.78
CA ALA A 402 30.93 -0.74 -1.95
C ALA A 402 30.31 -0.72 -0.53
N ILE A 403 28.98 -0.89 -0.41
CA ILE A 403 28.29 -1.00 0.89
C ILE A 403 28.84 -2.20 1.68
N SER A 404 29.07 -3.32 1.03
CA SER A 404 29.56 -4.54 1.69
C SER A 404 31.02 -4.43 2.14
N ALA A 405 31.80 -3.58 1.49
CA ALA A 405 33.21 -3.31 1.82
C ALA A 405 33.34 -2.22 2.93
N LEU A 406 32.24 -1.54 3.29
CA LEU A 406 32.27 -0.43 4.24
C LEU A 406 32.63 -0.93 5.66
N LYS A 407 33.71 -0.37 6.22
CA LYS A 407 34.10 -0.60 7.62
C LYS A 407 33.40 0.41 8.50
N ILE A 408 32.42 -0.03 9.25
CA ILE A 408 31.72 0.81 10.23
C ILE A 408 32.38 0.55 11.58
N PRO A 409 32.88 1.60 12.27
CA PRO A 409 33.32 1.43 13.65
C PRO A 409 32.16 0.92 14.51
N ALA A 410 32.46 -0.01 15.42
CA ALA A 410 31.51 -0.61 16.34
C ALA A 410 30.98 0.43 17.34
#